data_3282203170dc7808796b5cd23be9d0c7
#
_entry.id   3282203170dc7808796b5cd23be9d0c7
#
_cell.length_a   1.000
_cell.length_b   1.000
_cell.length_c   1.000
_cell.angle_alpha   90.00
_cell.angle_beta   90.00
_cell.angle_gamma   90.00
#
_symmetry.space_group_name_H-M   'P 1'
#
loop_
_entity.id
_entity.type
_entity.pdbx_description
1 polymer ?
#
loop_
_entity_poly.entity_id
_entity_poly.type
_entity_poly.pdbx_seq_one_letter_code
_entity_poly.pdbx_strand_id
1 'polypeptide(L)'
;MEYNFNEIEKKWQKHWKENHAYRVSNQSGKPKFYVLDMFPYPSGAGLHVGHPLGYIASDIYARYKRLKGFNVLHPMGYDAFGLPAEQYAIDHCIHPAVSTEQNIQ
;
A
#
# COMPACT_ATOMS: atom_id res chain seq x y z
N MET A 1 -26.56 0.53 -17.95
CA MET A 1 -25.86 -0.44 -17.07
C MET A 1 -25.11 0.42 -16.05
N GLU A 2 -25.47 0.32 -14.78
CA GLU A 2 -24.85 1.13 -13.73
C GLU A 2 -23.52 0.47 -13.32
N TYR A 3 -22.47 1.28 -13.22
CA TYR A 3 -21.13 0.79 -12.84
C TYR A 3 -21.06 0.63 -11.33
N ASN A 4 -21.16 -0.62 -10.84
CA ASN A 4 -21.05 -0.94 -9.41
C ASN A 4 -19.59 -1.13 -9.01
N PHE A 5 -18.92 -0.04 -8.63
CA PHE A 5 -17.51 -0.07 -8.24
C PHE A 5 -17.25 -0.93 -6.99
N ASN A 6 -18.15 -0.95 -6.02
CA ASN A 6 -17.98 -1.74 -4.80
C ASN A 6 -17.85 -3.26 -5.05
N GLU A 7 -18.66 -3.79 -5.99
CA GLU A 7 -18.58 -5.21 -6.37
C GLU A 7 -17.32 -5.49 -7.19
N ILE A 8 -17.01 -4.58 -8.11
CA ILE A 8 -15.84 -4.72 -9.00
C ILE A 8 -14.56 -4.67 -8.19
N GLU A 9 -14.42 -3.74 -7.26
CA GLU A 9 -13.24 -3.62 -6.39
C GLU A 9 -13.04 -4.87 -5.54
N LYS A 10 -14.07 -5.34 -4.85
CA LYS A 10 -14.02 -6.58 -4.04
C LYS A 10 -13.61 -7.80 -4.87
N LYS A 11 -14.18 -7.92 -6.06
CA LYS A 11 -13.85 -9.01 -7.01
C LYS A 11 -12.36 -8.99 -7.36
N TRP A 12 -11.84 -7.82 -7.74
CA TRP A 12 -10.46 -7.70 -8.19
C TRP A 12 -9.44 -7.80 -7.05
N GLN A 13 -9.73 -7.24 -5.88
CA GLN A 13 -8.89 -7.40 -4.69
C GLN A 13 -8.75 -8.88 -4.31
N LYS A 14 -9.86 -9.62 -4.30
CA LYS A 14 -9.85 -11.06 -4.07
C LYS A 14 -9.02 -11.80 -5.12
N HIS A 15 -9.25 -11.51 -6.40
CA HIS A 15 -8.51 -12.12 -7.52
C HIS A 15 -7.00 -11.88 -7.41
N TRP A 16 -6.56 -10.65 -7.13
CA TRP A 16 -5.14 -10.33 -6.99
C TRP A 16 -4.49 -11.05 -5.80
N LYS A 17 -5.20 -11.15 -4.70
CA LYS A 17 -4.73 -11.86 -3.51
C LYS A 17 -4.57 -13.36 -3.77
N GLU A 18 -5.58 -14.01 -4.32
CA GLU A 18 -5.59 -15.45 -4.59
C GLU A 18 -4.55 -15.86 -5.65
N ASN A 19 -4.35 -15.05 -6.67
CA ASN A 19 -3.42 -15.33 -7.75
C ASN A 19 -2.01 -14.73 -7.54
N HIS A 20 -1.76 -14.11 -6.40
CA HIS A 20 -0.49 -13.43 -6.13
C HIS A 20 -0.03 -12.52 -7.29
N ALA A 21 -0.98 -11.76 -7.87
CA ALA A 21 -0.80 -11.03 -9.13
C ALA A 21 0.39 -10.06 -9.15
N TYR A 22 0.80 -9.58 -7.97
CA TYR A 22 1.91 -8.64 -7.81
C TYR A 22 3.17 -9.25 -7.21
N ARG A 23 3.21 -10.57 -7.08
CA ARG A 23 4.39 -11.27 -6.57
C ARG A 23 5.56 -11.11 -7.52
N VAL A 24 6.73 -10.82 -6.98
CA VAL A 24 7.99 -10.71 -7.73
C VAL A 24 8.94 -11.83 -7.36
N SER A 25 9.88 -12.15 -8.26
CA SER A 25 10.92 -13.13 -8.01
C SER A 25 12.29 -12.53 -8.35
N ASN A 26 13.25 -12.76 -7.48
CA ASN A 26 14.64 -12.38 -7.75
C ASN A 26 15.28 -13.19 -8.89
N GLN A 27 14.70 -14.35 -9.20
CA GLN A 27 15.17 -15.27 -10.24
C GLN A 27 14.42 -15.11 -11.58
N SER A 28 13.58 -14.06 -11.71
CA SER A 28 12.89 -13.79 -12.95
C SER A 28 13.89 -13.40 -14.06
N GLY A 29 13.76 -14.02 -15.22
CA GLY A 29 14.51 -13.62 -16.43
C GLY A 29 14.08 -12.29 -17.05
N LYS A 30 13.04 -11.65 -16.50
CA LYS A 30 12.56 -10.34 -16.94
C LYS A 30 13.43 -9.21 -16.39
N PRO A 31 13.57 -8.08 -17.12
CA PRO A 31 14.27 -6.92 -16.60
C PRO A 31 13.59 -6.42 -15.32
N LYS A 32 14.40 -6.13 -14.30
CA LYS A 32 13.92 -5.66 -13.01
C LYS A 32 13.56 -4.18 -13.06
N PHE A 33 12.49 -3.82 -12.36
CA PHE A 33 12.09 -2.44 -12.19
C PHE A 33 11.59 -2.23 -10.75
N TYR A 34 12.03 -1.16 -10.12
CA TYR A 34 11.66 -0.82 -8.75
C TYR A 34 10.90 0.50 -8.73
N VAL A 35 9.69 0.48 -8.15
CA VAL A 35 8.90 1.67 -7.89
C VAL A 35 8.84 1.85 -6.39
N LEU A 36 9.38 2.93 -5.88
CA LEU A 36 9.37 3.27 -4.48
C LEU A 36 8.37 4.38 -4.22
N ASP A 37 7.56 4.19 -3.20
CA ASP A 37 6.66 5.19 -2.66
C ASP A 37 6.96 5.44 -1.18
N MET A 38 6.51 6.58 -0.67
CA MET A 38 6.63 6.91 0.73
C MET A 38 5.52 6.22 1.51
N PHE A 39 5.87 5.44 2.54
CA PHE A 39 4.90 4.76 3.36
C PHE A 39 4.20 5.75 4.31
N PRO A 40 2.87 5.61 4.52
CA PRO A 40 2.16 6.46 5.46
C PRO A 40 2.50 6.11 6.91
N TYR A 41 2.46 7.12 7.78
CA TYR A 41 2.47 6.91 9.23
C TYR A 41 1.09 6.44 9.70
N PRO A 42 0.99 5.38 10.51
CA PRO A 42 -0.26 4.93 11.14
C PRO A 42 -0.56 5.75 12.41
N SER A 43 -0.49 7.08 12.31
CA SER A 43 -0.62 8.02 13.43
C SER A 43 -2.07 8.47 13.71
N GLY A 44 -3.04 8.00 12.92
CA GLY A 44 -4.46 8.33 13.08
C GLY A 44 -5.34 7.46 12.22
N ALA A 45 -6.65 7.60 12.40
CA ALA A 45 -7.62 6.82 11.64
C ALA A 45 -7.67 7.23 10.17
N GLY A 46 -7.35 6.30 9.28
CA GLY A 46 -7.47 6.46 7.83
C GLY A 46 -6.39 7.30 7.17
N LEU A 47 -6.55 7.49 5.88
CA LEU A 47 -5.66 8.26 5.03
C LEU A 47 -6.35 9.58 4.63
N HIS A 48 -5.58 10.67 4.54
CA HIS A 48 -6.08 11.92 3.98
C HIS A 48 -5.91 11.93 2.44
N VAL A 49 -6.60 12.85 1.78
CA VAL A 49 -6.63 12.93 0.30
C VAL A 49 -5.26 13.17 -0.37
N GLY A 50 -4.27 13.65 0.37
CA GLY A 50 -2.90 13.79 -0.13
C GLY A 50 -2.17 12.46 -0.34
N HIS A 51 -2.49 11.43 0.42
CA HIS A 51 -1.88 10.11 0.28
C HIS A 51 -2.20 9.46 -1.08
N PRO A 52 -3.48 9.38 -1.53
CA PRO A 52 -3.80 8.78 -2.82
C PRO A 52 -3.12 9.44 -4.01
N LEU A 53 -2.80 10.73 -3.93
CA LEU A 53 -2.20 11.45 -5.05
C LEU A 53 -0.88 10.81 -5.50
N GLY A 54 0.03 10.54 -4.57
CA GLY A 54 1.29 9.85 -4.87
C GLY A 54 1.09 8.37 -5.21
N TYR A 55 0.29 7.67 -4.39
CA TYR A 55 0.09 6.22 -4.52
C TYR A 55 -0.61 5.82 -5.82
N ILE A 56 -1.56 6.61 -6.31
CA ILE A 56 -2.22 6.37 -7.60
C ILE A 56 -1.22 6.53 -8.74
N ALA A 57 -0.40 7.57 -8.71
CA ALA A 57 0.58 7.82 -9.75
C ALA A 57 1.63 6.69 -9.84
N SER A 58 2.19 6.28 -8.73
CA SER A 58 3.17 5.19 -8.65
C SER A 58 2.56 3.84 -9.02
N ASP A 59 1.32 3.56 -8.62
CA ASP A 59 0.62 2.32 -8.98
C ASP A 59 0.33 2.25 -10.49
N ILE A 60 -0.15 3.32 -11.09
CA ILE A 60 -0.35 3.40 -12.56
C ILE A 60 0.97 3.11 -13.29
N TYR A 61 2.06 3.72 -12.85
CA TYR A 61 3.35 3.53 -13.48
C TYR A 61 3.89 2.11 -13.27
N ALA A 62 3.73 1.53 -12.10
CA ALA A 62 4.09 0.16 -11.80
C ALA A 62 3.32 -0.84 -12.69
N ARG A 63 2.01 -0.64 -12.85
CA ARG A 63 1.16 -1.45 -13.75
C ARG A 63 1.59 -1.32 -15.20
N TYR A 64 1.87 -0.11 -15.67
CA TYR A 64 2.39 0.13 -17.01
C TYR A 64 3.68 -0.65 -17.26
N LYS A 65 4.64 -0.61 -16.33
CA LYS A 65 5.89 -1.37 -16.44
C LYS A 65 5.66 -2.88 -16.45
N ARG A 66 4.72 -3.40 -15.67
CA ARG A 66 4.35 -4.84 -15.74
C ARG A 66 3.80 -5.21 -17.11
N LEU A 67 2.93 -4.40 -17.69
CA LEU A 67 2.41 -4.61 -19.05
C LEU A 67 3.52 -4.56 -20.11
N LYS A 68 4.58 -3.79 -19.88
CA LYS A 68 5.78 -3.76 -20.73
C LYS A 68 6.73 -4.95 -20.53
N GLY A 69 6.38 -5.90 -19.67
CA GLY A 69 7.13 -7.14 -19.46
C GLY A 69 8.22 -7.08 -18.39
N PHE A 70 8.27 -6.02 -17.59
CA PHE A 70 9.21 -5.93 -16.46
C PHE A 70 8.76 -6.77 -15.26
N ASN A 71 9.74 -7.23 -14.47
CA ASN A 71 9.52 -7.75 -13.14
C ASN A 71 9.55 -6.58 -12.16
N VAL A 72 8.36 -6.11 -11.76
CA VAL A 72 8.22 -4.85 -11.02
C VAL A 72 8.04 -5.10 -9.55
N LEU A 73 8.96 -4.62 -8.74
CA LEU A 73 8.80 -4.51 -7.29
C LEU A 73 8.20 -3.14 -6.96
N HIS A 74 6.98 -3.13 -6.42
CA HIS A 74 6.30 -1.95 -5.90
C HIS A 74 5.81 -2.29 -4.49
N PRO A 75 6.67 -2.16 -3.47
CA PRO A 75 6.29 -2.46 -2.09
C PRO A 75 5.39 -1.37 -1.52
N MET A 76 4.50 -1.78 -0.63
CA MET A 76 3.69 -0.89 0.21
C MET A 76 3.70 -1.41 1.64
N GLY A 77 3.65 -0.50 2.59
CA GLY A 77 3.63 -0.82 4.01
C GLY A 77 3.30 0.43 4.83
N TYR A 78 3.73 0.43 6.07
CA TYR A 78 3.53 1.55 6.98
C TYR A 78 4.87 1.96 7.61
N ASP A 79 5.09 3.27 7.74
CA ASP A 79 6.17 3.81 8.57
C ASP A 79 5.69 3.81 10.04
N ALA A 80 5.81 2.64 10.65
CA ALA A 80 5.17 2.33 11.93
C ALA A 80 5.96 2.81 13.16
N PHE A 81 7.18 3.28 12.96
CA PHE A 81 8.07 3.75 14.02
C PHE A 81 8.34 5.25 13.86
N GLY A 82 8.17 6.01 14.93
CA GLY A 82 8.51 7.42 14.90
C GLY A 82 7.63 8.30 15.75
N LEU A 83 8.01 9.56 15.84
CA LEU A 83 7.40 10.56 16.70
C LEU A 83 5.87 10.71 16.55
N PRO A 84 5.26 10.65 15.36
CA PRO A 84 3.80 10.79 15.25
C PRO A 84 3.02 9.74 16.03
N ALA A 85 3.44 8.47 15.96
CA ALA A 85 2.79 7.40 16.72
C ALA A 85 3.10 7.47 18.22
N GLU A 86 4.30 7.86 18.58
CA GLU A 86 4.72 8.04 19.98
C GLU A 86 4.00 9.20 20.64
N GLN A 87 3.88 10.34 19.97
CA GLN A 87 3.17 11.51 20.50
C GLN A 87 1.67 11.19 20.72
N TYR A 88 1.03 10.52 19.75
CA TYR A 88 -0.34 10.07 19.91
C TYR A 88 -0.51 9.16 21.15
N ALA A 89 0.42 8.23 21.33
CA ALA A 89 0.40 7.29 22.46
C ALA A 89 0.58 8.01 23.81
N ILE A 90 1.45 9.00 23.88
CA ILE A 90 1.66 9.85 25.07
C ILE A 90 0.37 10.61 25.42
N ASP A 91 -0.22 11.28 24.42
CA ASP A 91 -1.42 12.11 24.60
C ASP A 91 -2.63 11.28 25.07
N HIS A 92 -2.67 10.00 24.71
CA HIS A 92 -3.77 9.08 25.05
C HIS A 92 -3.42 8.09 26.18
N CYS A 93 -2.23 8.19 26.77
CA CYS A 93 -1.77 7.30 27.84
C CYS A 93 -1.84 5.80 27.46
N ILE A 94 -1.48 5.44 26.24
CA ILE A 94 -1.45 4.07 25.72
C ILE A 94 -0.06 3.71 25.21
N HIS A 95 0.21 2.41 25.05
CA HIS A 95 1.46 1.99 24.44
C HIS A 95 1.43 2.21 22.93
N PRO A 96 2.51 2.74 22.30
CA PRO A 96 2.53 3.04 20.87
C PRO A 96 2.16 1.87 19.96
N ALA A 97 2.56 0.64 20.31
CA ALA A 97 2.20 -0.55 19.53
C ALA A 97 0.69 -0.75 19.41
N VAL A 98 -0.08 -0.46 20.48
CA VAL A 98 -1.53 -0.65 20.49
C VAL A 98 -2.21 0.27 19.48
N SER A 99 -1.88 1.57 19.50
CA SER A 99 -2.43 2.53 18.55
C SER A 99 -1.98 2.24 17.12
N THR A 100 -0.72 1.87 16.94
CA THR A 100 -0.16 1.54 15.63
C THR A 100 -0.87 0.33 15.00
N GLU A 101 -1.05 -0.76 15.75
CA GLU A 101 -1.76 -1.95 15.27
C GLU A 101 -3.22 -1.65 14.92
N GLN A 102 -3.91 -0.86 15.74
CA GLN A 102 -5.29 -0.45 15.46
C GLN A 102 -5.42 0.40 14.20
N ASN A 103 -4.47 1.28 13.94
CA ASN A 103 -4.50 2.16 12.77
C ASN A 103 -4.05 1.48 11.46
N ILE A 104 -3.39 0.32 11.55
CA ILE A 104 -3.00 -0.50 10.39
C ILE A 104 -4.17 -1.39 9.91
N GLN A 105 -5.09 -1.78 10.78
CA GLN A 105 -6.24 -2.63 10.46
C GLN A 105 -7.33 -1.88 9.68
#